data_7b6e873182a5bd8bd9e6fa78fa1a2133
#
_entry.id   7b6e873182a5bd8bd9e6fa78fa1a2133
#
_cell.length_a   1.000
_cell.length_b   1.000
_cell.length_c   1.000
_cell.angle_alpha   90.00
_cell.angle_beta   90.00
_cell.angle_gamma   90.00
#
_symmetry.space_group_name_H-M   'P 1'
#
loop_
_entity.id
_entity.type
_entity.pdbx_description
1 polymer ?
#
loop_
_entity_poly.entity_id
_entity_poly.type
_entity_poly.pdbx_seq_one_letter_code
_entity_poly.pdbx_strand_id
1 'polypeptide(L)'
;LVNLIPRLYDVTDGKITLDGKDIRRIAMSDLREEIGYVPQKGILFSGTIASNLRFGKGDATEEEIERAADIAQATEFIDVKEDRYDSAIAQGGSNVSGGQKQRLAIARAIAKNPKICIFDDSFSALDLKTDAALRGALSENVTDSTIIIVAQRISTILHAEQILVLDEGRIVGKGTHEELLEHCEVYRQIAESQLSASELGMEESEV
;
A
#
# COMPACT_ATOMS: atom_id res chain seq x y z
N LEU A 1 -13.14 -4.60 3.83
CA LEU A 1 -12.74 -4.18 5.19
C LEU A 1 -12.03 -2.82 5.12
N VAL A 2 -10.93 -2.67 4.38
CA VAL A 2 -10.09 -1.44 4.37
C VAL A 2 -10.85 -0.18 3.97
N ASN A 3 -11.87 -0.26 3.15
CA ASN A 3 -12.71 0.86 2.73
C ASN A 3 -13.58 1.47 3.87
N LEU A 4 -13.71 0.75 4.98
CA LEU A 4 -14.42 1.24 6.17
C LEU A 4 -13.56 2.22 6.98
N ILE A 5 -12.22 2.13 6.89
CA ILE A 5 -11.30 2.97 7.66
C ILE A 5 -11.39 4.44 7.20
N PRO A 6 -11.29 4.79 5.89
CA PRO A 6 -11.50 6.15 5.41
C PRO A 6 -12.98 6.57 5.32
N ARG A 7 -13.89 5.75 5.86
CA ARG A 7 -15.34 5.93 5.80
C ARG A 7 -15.84 6.16 4.38
N LEU A 8 -15.43 5.31 3.44
CA LEU A 8 -16.10 5.19 2.13
C LEU A 8 -17.46 4.49 2.29
N TYR A 9 -17.58 3.68 3.34
CA TYR A 9 -18.82 3.08 3.83
C TYR A 9 -18.82 3.10 5.35
N ASP A 10 -19.97 3.25 5.98
CA ASP A 10 -20.13 3.10 7.43
C ASP A 10 -20.35 1.63 7.79
N VAL A 11 -19.92 1.23 8.98
CA VAL A 11 -20.18 -0.11 9.51
C VAL A 11 -21.66 -0.25 9.84
N THR A 12 -22.24 -1.42 9.56
CA THR A 12 -23.64 -1.74 9.88
C THR A 12 -23.80 -2.20 11.32
N ASP A 13 -22.75 -2.78 11.89
CA ASP A 13 -22.67 -3.20 13.28
C ASP A 13 -21.27 -2.99 13.83
N GLY A 14 -21.12 -2.84 15.12
CA GLY A 14 -19.84 -2.55 15.76
C GLY A 14 -19.36 -1.11 15.56
N LYS A 15 -18.08 -0.90 15.69
CA LYS A 15 -17.40 0.40 15.51
C LYS A 15 -15.95 0.24 15.09
N ILE A 16 -15.42 1.27 14.42
CA ILE A 16 -13.99 1.45 14.18
C ILE A 16 -13.55 2.66 15.00
N THR A 17 -12.41 2.54 15.67
CA THR A 17 -11.85 3.64 16.47
C THR A 17 -10.45 4.00 15.98
N LEU A 18 -10.16 5.30 15.97
CA LEU A 18 -8.83 5.87 15.76
C LEU A 18 -8.44 6.54 17.08
N ASP A 19 -7.35 6.10 17.70
CA ASP A 19 -6.88 6.54 19.02
C ASP A 19 -8.00 6.54 20.08
N GLY A 20 -8.80 5.45 20.08
CA GLY A 20 -9.92 5.27 21.02
C GLY A 20 -11.20 6.04 20.66
N LYS A 21 -11.17 6.96 19.70
CA LYS A 21 -12.32 7.75 19.28
C LYS A 21 -13.03 7.09 18.10
N ASP A 22 -14.34 6.88 18.19
CA ASP A 22 -15.15 6.34 17.09
C ASP A 22 -15.04 7.25 15.86
N ILE A 23 -14.64 6.68 14.72
CA ILE A 23 -14.42 7.44 13.48
C ILE A 23 -15.68 8.17 13.00
N ARG A 24 -16.87 7.72 13.36
CA ARG A 24 -18.15 8.40 13.06
C ARG A 24 -18.30 9.73 13.79
N ARG A 25 -17.51 9.96 14.86
CA ARG A 25 -17.48 11.21 15.65
C ARG A 25 -16.34 12.14 15.26
N ILE A 26 -15.56 11.77 14.25
CA ILE A 26 -14.48 12.58 13.66
C ILE A 26 -15.05 13.22 12.40
N ALA A 27 -14.77 14.51 12.18
CA ALA A 27 -15.10 15.13 10.90
C ALA A 27 -14.42 14.36 9.76
N MET A 28 -15.12 14.15 8.66
CA MET A 28 -14.62 13.31 7.57
C MET A 28 -13.37 13.88 6.90
N SER A 29 -13.25 15.22 6.85
CA SER A 29 -12.03 15.91 6.43
C SER A 29 -10.85 15.52 7.30
N ASP A 30 -11.01 15.63 8.61
CA ASP A 30 -9.96 15.41 9.59
C ASP A 30 -9.52 13.94 9.63
N LEU A 31 -10.50 13.01 9.55
CA LEU A 31 -10.22 11.59 9.45
C LEU A 31 -9.39 11.28 8.20
N ARG A 32 -9.81 11.81 7.04
CA ARG A 32 -9.15 11.54 5.77
C ARG A 32 -7.82 12.27 5.63
N GLU A 33 -7.61 13.36 6.39
CA GLU A 33 -6.30 14.02 6.46
C GLU A 33 -5.24 13.10 7.02
N GLU A 34 -5.57 12.28 8.00
CA GLU A 34 -4.67 11.31 8.63
C GLU A 34 -4.43 10.05 7.79
N ILE A 35 -5.13 9.87 6.66
CA ILE A 35 -5.08 8.63 5.87
C ILE A 35 -4.54 8.90 4.46
N GLY A 36 -3.50 8.18 4.07
CA GLY A 36 -3.08 7.97 2.69
C GLY A 36 -3.68 6.68 2.16
N TYR A 37 -4.55 6.77 1.16
CA TYR A 37 -5.23 5.60 0.60
C TYR A 37 -4.85 5.39 -0.85
N VAL A 38 -4.34 4.20 -1.17
CA VAL A 38 -4.00 3.77 -2.53
C VAL A 38 -4.95 2.65 -2.94
N PRO A 39 -5.88 2.90 -3.86
CA PRO A 39 -6.82 1.88 -4.33
C PRO A 39 -6.12 0.86 -5.22
N GLN A 40 -6.75 -0.31 -5.39
CA GLN A 40 -6.27 -1.40 -6.24
C GLN A 40 -5.93 -0.93 -7.68
N LYS A 41 -6.73 -0.04 -8.24
CA LYS A 41 -6.44 0.61 -9.53
C LYS A 41 -6.02 2.05 -9.28
N GLY A 42 -4.74 2.33 -9.48
CA GLY A 42 -4.22 3.70 -9.42
C GLY A 42 -4.92 4.61 -10.42
N ILE A 43 -5.49 5.72 -9.93
CA ILE A 43 -6.14 6.73 -10.75
C ILE A 43 -5.26 7.98 -10.75
N LEU A 44 -4.96 8.50 -11.96
CA LEU A 44 -4.27 9.77 -12.14
C LEU A 44 -5.22 10.79 -12.78
N PHE A 45 -5.04 12.03 -12.40
CA PHE A 45 -5.78 13.16 -12.95
C PHE A 45 -5.00 13.81 -14.09
N SER A 46 -5.71 14.43 -15.01
CA SER A 46 -5.08 15.27 -16.05
C SER A 46 -4.31 16.41 -15.41
N GLY A 47 -3.11 16.68 -15.90
CA GLY A 47 -2.21 17.70 -15.36
C GLY A 47 -0.78 17.28 -15.52
N THR A 48 0.06 17.53 -14.52
CA THR A 48 1.46 17.10 -14.50
C THR A 48 1.70 16.00 -13.46
N ILE A 49 2.86 15.38 -13.46
CA ILE A 49 3.28 14.46 -12.39
C ILE A 49 3.24 15.21 -11.06
N ALA A 50 3.88 16.39 -10.96
CA ALA A 50 3.89 17.21 -9.75
C ALA A 50 2.48 17.53 -9.25
N SER A 51 1.55 17.94 -10.12
CA SER A 51 0.17 18.23 -9.73
C SER A 51 -0.56 17.00 -9.20
N ASN A 52 -0.25 15.82 -9.74
CA ASN A 52 -0.79 14.57 -9.25
C ASN A 52 -0.25 14.19 -7.85
N LEU A 53 1.03 14.40 -7.59
CA LEU A 53 1.63 14.13 -6.28
C LEU A 53 1.11 15.12 -5.22
N ARG A 54 0.94 16.40 -5.56
CA ARG A 54 0.37 17.43 -4.68
C ARG A 54 -1.14 17.30 -4.45
N PHE A 55 -1.83 16.42 -5.16
CA PHE A 55 -3.26 16.26 -4.98
C PHE A 55 -3.67 15.85 -3.56
N GLY A 56 -2.81 15.11 -2.85
CA GLY A 56 -3.03 14.71 -1.45
C GLY A 56 -2.70 15.82 -0.44
N LYS A 57 -1.75 16.72 -0.80
CA LYS A 57 -1.24 17.82 0.03
C LYS A 57 -0.86 18.97 -0.91
N GLY A 58 -1.76 19.95 -1.05
CA GLY A 58 -1.63 21.01 -2.04
C GLY A 58 -0.42 21.92 -1.87
N ASP A 59 0.10 22.04 -0.64
CA ASP A 59 1.27 22.80 -0.25
C ASP A 59 2.56 21.96 -0.15
N ALA A 60 2.55 20.70 -0.62
CA ALA A 60 3.74 19.86 -0.62
C ALA A 60 4.89 20.53 -1.38
N THR A 61 6.06 20.59 -0.74
CA THR A 61 7.28 21.16 -1.34
C THR A 61 7.81 20.25 -2.45
N GLU A 62 8.76 20.75 -3.24
CA GLU A 62 9.43 19.95 -4.26
C GLU A 62 10.18 18.77 -3.62
N GLU A 63 10.89 19.01 -2.52
CA GLU A 63 11.61 17.97 -1.79
C GLU A 63 10.66 16.87 -1.25
N GLU A 64 9.47 17.25 -0.76
CA GLU A 64 8.47 16.30 -0.28
C GLU A 64 7.93 15.39 -1.42
N ILE A 65 7.64 15.95 -2.58
CA ILE A 65 7.18 15.17 -3.73
C ILE A 65 8.30 14.33 -4.34
N GLU A 66 9.54 14.82 -4.39
CA GLU A 66 10.70 14.08 -4.85
C GLU A 66 10.99 12.89 -3.92
N ARG A 67 11.02 13.12 -2.61
CA ARG A 67 11.17 12.05 -1.62
C ARG A 67 10.06 11.01 -1.74
N ALA A 68 8.81 11.44 -1.90
CA ALA A 68 7.69 10.51 -2.06
C ALA A 68 7.79 9.70 -3.35
N ALA A 69 8.26 10.31 -4.44
CA ALA A 69 8.51 9.62 -5.70
C ALA A 69 9.65 8.60 -5.58
N ASP A 70 10.71 8.93 -4.86
CA ASP A 70 11.84 8.04 -4.61
C ASP A 70 11.40 6.81 -3.80
N ILE A 71 10.73 7.01 -2.68
CA ILE A 71 10.15 5.92 -1.88
C ILE A 71 9.25 5.02 -2.73
N ALA A 72 8.41 5.62 -3.57
CA ALA A 72 7.51 4.89 -4.48
C ALA A 72 8.21 4.27 -5.70
N GLN A 73 9.55 4.33 -5.78
CA GLN A 73 10.35 3.85 -6.91
C GLN A 73 9.93 4.50 -8.25
N ALA A 74 9.46 5.75 -8.21
CA ALA A 74 8.99 6.46 -9.39
C ALA A 74 10.06 7.33 -10.06
N THR A 75 11.12 7.70 -9.35
CA THR A 75 12.18 8.62 -9.81
C THR A 75 12.81 8.13 -11.10
N GLU A 76 13.10 6.82 -11.23
CA GLU A 76 13.73 6.24 -12.41
C GLU A 76 13.01 6.61 -13.72
N PHE A 77 11.69 6.48 -13.77
CA PHE A 77 10.94 6.80 -14.99
C PHE A 77 10.55 8.27 -15.11
N ILE A 78 10.58 9.03 -14.00
CA ILE A 78 10.36 10.48 -14.02
C ILE A 78 11.59 11.17 -14.62
N ASP A 79 12.79 10.81 -14.18
CA ASP A 79 14.05 11.46 -14.59
C ASP A 79 14.39 11.29 -16.07
N VAL A 80 13.90 10.24 -16.70
CA VAL A 80 14.10 10.04 -18.16
C VAL A 80 13.12 10.84 -19.02
N LYS A 81 12.14 11.52 -18.41
CA LYS A 81 11.22 12.39 -19.14
C LYS A 81 11.84 13.77 -19.31
N GLU A 82 11.61 14.40 -20.48
CA GLU A 82 12.15 15.71 -20.81
C GLU A 82 11.78 16.78 -19.75
N ASP A 83 10.51 16.83 -19.36
CA ASP A 83 9.97 17.79 -18.37
C ASP A 83 9.93 17.22 -16.94
N ARG A 84 10.52 16.07 -16.67
CA ARG A 84 10.56 15.42 -15.35
C ARG A 84 9.18 15.49 -14.63
N TYR A 85 9.11 16.17 -13.51
CA TYR A 85 7.87 16.32 -12.70
C TYR A 85 6.81 17.18 -13.39
N ASP A 86 7.16 18.05 -14.34
CA ASP A 86 6.22 18.84 -15.13
C ASP A 86 5.67 18.08 -16.34
N SER A 87 6.14 16.87 -16.57
CA SER A 87 5.65 16.01 -17.65
C SER A 87 4.14 15.78 -17.55
N ALA A 88 3.46 15.94 -18.67
CA ALA A 88 2.00 15.85 -18.74
C ALA A 88 1.48 14.45 -18.44
N ILE A 89 0.43 14.37 -17.66
CA ILE A 89 -0.41 13.19 -17.42
C ILE A 89 -1.74 13.39 -18.14
N ALA A 90 -2.06 12.50 -19.05
CA ALA A 90 -3.35 12.48 -19.74
C ALA A 90 -4.45 11.98 -18.79
N GLN A 91 -5.70 12.20 -19.17
CA GLN A 91 -6.88 11.77 -18.39
C GLN A 91 -6.81 10.28 -18.06
N GLY A 92 -6.96 9.96 -16.77
CA GLY A 92 -6.85 8.59 -16.26
C GLY A 92 -5.45 7.97 -16.40
N GLY A 93 -4.43 8.76 -16.73
CA GLY A 93 -3.06 8.28 -16.89
C GLY A 93 -2.86 7.38 -18.12
N SER A 94 -3.58 7.64 -19.23
CA SER A 94 -3.52 6.81 -20.44
C SER A 94 -2.15 6.82 -21.13
N ASN A 95 -1.29 7.79 -20.84
CA ASN A 95 0.05 7.93 -21.38
C ASN A 95 1.17 7.40 -20.47
N VAL A 96 0.83 6.66 -19.42
CA VAL A 96 1.78 5.97 -18.53
C VAL A 96 1.38 4.51 -18.36
N SER A 97 2.38 3.63 -18.12
CA SER A 97 2.12 2.20 -17.90
C SER A 97 1.33 1.94 -16.59
N GLY A 98 0.74 0.75 -16.44
CA GLY A 98 0.02 0.36 -15.22
C GLY A 98 0.90 0.46 -13.97
N GLY A 99 2.13 -0.06 -14.02
CA GLY A 99 3.09 0.03 -12.91
C GLY A 99 3.53 1.46 -12.61
N GLN A 100 3.75 2.31 -13.63
CA GLN A 100 4.06 3.73 -13.44
C GLN A 100 2.88 4.46 -12.78
N LYS A 101 1.65 4.19 -13.24
CA LYS A 101 0.43 4.75 -12.66
C LYS A 101 0.30 4.38 -11.19
N GLN A 102 0.56 3.13 -10.85
CA GLN A 102 0.48 2.65 -9.49
C GLN A 102 1.54 3.30 -8.60
N ARG A 103 2.80 3.39 -9.07
CA ARG A 103 3.88 4.07 -8.34
C ARG A 103 3.57 5.56 -8.10
N LEU A 104 2.99 6.27 -9.06
CA LEU A 104 2.56 7.66 -8.86
C LEU A 104 1.38 7.77 -7.86
N ALA A 105 0.45 6.82 -7.86
CA ALA A 105 -0.62 6.79 -6.87
C ALA A 105 -0.09 6.52 -5.45
N ILE A 106 0.92 5.65 -5.32
CA ILE A 106 1.64 5.39 -4.06
C ILE A 106 2.40 6.65 -3.62
N ALA A 107 3.18 7.28 -4.51
CA ALA A 107 3.90 8.51 -4.22
C ALA A 107 2.95 9.64 -3.73
N ARG A 108 1.79 9.79 -4.35
CA ARG A 108 0.75 10.74 -3.90
C ARG A 108 0.30 10.48 -2.46
N ALA A 109 0.09 9.23 -2.08
CA ALA A 109 -0.31 8.88 -0.73
C ALA A 109 0.79 9.16 0.29
N ILE A 110 2.05 8.88 -0.07
CA ILE A 110 3.24 9.12 0.77
C ILE A 110 3.52 10.62 0.91
N ALA A 111 3.39 11.42 -0.18
CA ALA A 111 3.63 12.86 -0.17
C ALA A 111 2.73 13.60 0.84
N LYS A 112 1.58 13.05 1.16
CA LYS A 112 0.68 13.54 2.18
C LYS A 112 1.25 13.43 3.60
N ASN A 113 2.22 12.56 3.82
CA ASN A 113 2.80 12.22 5.12
C ASN A 113 1.73 11.81 6.16
N PRO A 114 0.86 10.84 5.85
CA PRO A 114 -0.28 10.48 6.67
C PRO A 114 0.15 9.62 7.86
N LYS A 115 -0.66 9.57 8.92
CA LYS A 115 -0.44 8.63 10.05
C LYS A 115 -0.84 7.19 9.72
N ILE A 116 -1.69 7.00 8.73
CA ILE A 116 -2.13 5.68 8.28
C ILE A 116 -1.98 5.61 6.76
N CYS A 117 -1.22 4.64 6.27
CA CYS A 117 -1.12 4.31 4.85
C CYS A 117 -1.90 3.02 4.57
N ILE A 118 -2.83 3.06 3.63
CA ILE A 118 -3.60 1.89 3.20
C ILE A 118 -3.29 1.61 1.74
N PHE A 119 -2.78 0.41 1.47
CA PHE A 119 -2.45 -0.09 0.14
C PHE A 119 -3.40 -1.25 -0.19
N ASP A 120 -4.44 -0.98 -0.99
CA ASP A 120 -5.45 -1.98 -1.38
C ASP A 120 -5.01 -2.70 -2.64
N ASP A 121 -4.36 -3.87 -2.48
CA ASP A 121 -3.77 -4.69 -3.56
C ASP A 121 -2.87 -3.90 -4.54
N SER A 122 -2.20 -2.88 -3.99
CA SER A 122 -1.50 -1.87 -4.79
C SER A 122 -0.16 -2.34 -5.34
N PHE A 123 0.36 -3.45 -4.85
CA PHE A 123 1.66 -4.01 -5.25
C PHE A 123 1.54 -5.05 -6.38
N SER A 124 0.34 -5.58 -6.63
CA SER A 124 0.12 -6.64 -7.64
C SER A 124 0.44 -6.22 -9.08
N ALA A 125 0.36 -4.91 -9.37
CA ALA A 125 0.69 -4.34 -10.68
C ALA A 125 2.20 -4.10 -10.90
N LEU A 126 3.02 -4.36 -9.86
CA LEU A 126 4.47 -4.16 -9.89
C LEU A 126 5.18 -5.50 -10.19
N ASP A 127 6.33 -5.41 -10.87
CA ASP A 127 7.24 -6.53 -10.96
C ASP A 127 7.89 -6.81 -9.60
N LEU A 128 8.40 -8.04 -9.41
CA LEU A 128 8.93 -8.50 -8.13
C LEU A 128 10.09 -7.65 -7.59
N LYS A 129 10.95 -7.14 -8.47
CA LYS A 129 12.09 -6.31 -8.08
C LYS A 129 11.63 -4.94 -7.58
N THR A 130 10.72 -4.31 -8.29
CA THR A 130 10.13 -3.01 -7.91
C THR A 130 9.30 -3.15 -6.62
N ASP A 131 8.52 -4.23 -6.47
CA ASP A 131 7.76 -4.52 -5.25
C ASP A 131 8.69 -4.65 -4.03
N ALA A 132 9.77 -5.43 -4.13
CA ALA A 132 10.72 -5.62 -3.03
C ALA A 132 11.43 -4.30 -2.66
N ALA A 133 11.89 -3.52 -3.67
CA ALA A 133 12.54 -2.23 -3.44
C ALA A 133 11.58 -1.22 -2.78
N LEU A 134 10.34 -1.16 -3.23
CA LEU A 134 9.31 -0.29 -2.65
C LEU A 134 9.03 -0.64 -1.19
N ARG A 135 8.89 -1.92 -0.86
CA ARG A 135 8.66 -2.38 0.53
C ARG A 135 9.85 -2.04 1.44
N GLY A 136 11.07 -2.24 0.96
CA GLY A 136 12.27 -1.81 1.68
C GLY A 136 12.26 -0.30 1.95
N ALA A 137 12.01 0.50 0.91
CA ALA A 137 11.94 1.95 1.04
C ALA A 137 10.81 2.42 1.98
N LEU A 138 9.64 1.78 1.96
CA LEU A 138 8.55 2.07 2.90
C LEU A 138 8.97 1.77 4.34
N SER A 139 9.58 0.62 4.61
CA SER A 139 10.04 0.22 5.94
C SER A 139 11.08 1.19 6.52
N GLU A 140 11.98 1.70 5.68
CA GLU A 140 13.05 2.61 6.09
C GLU A 140 12.58 4.06 6.28
N ASN A 141 11.63 4.51 5.48
CA ASN A 141 11.30 5.94 5.35
C ASN A 141 9.92 6.34 5.88
N VAL A 142 9.03 5.37 6.15
CA VAL A 142 7.65 5.60 6.61
C VAL A 142 7.47 4.93 7.97
N THR A 143 8.27 5.36 8.95
CA THR A 143 8.36 4.76 10.29
C THR A 143 7.31 5.27 11.27
N ASP A 144 6.79 6.48 11.08
CA ASP A 144 5.82 7.12 11.97
C ASP A 144 4.35 6.85 11.57
N SER A 145 4.14 5.95 10.61
CA SER A 145 2.81 5.63 10.09
C SER A 145 2.44 4.17 10.31
N THR A 146 1.19 3.92 10.58
CA THR A 146 0.64 2.55 10.51
C THR A 146 0.41 2.19 9.04
N ILE A 147 1.06 1.12 8.58
CA ILE A 147 0.93 0.63 7.20
C ILE A 147 -0.03 -0.55 7.18
N ILE A 148 -1.09 -0.46 6.38
CA ILE A 148 -2.07 -1.51 6.16
C ILE A 148 -1.99 -1.94 4.69
N ILE A 149 -1.65 -3.21 4.45
CA ILE A 149 -1.51 -3.77 3.11
C ILE A 149 -2.55 -4.86 2.90
N VAL A 150 -3.36 -4.74 1.87
CA VAL A 150 -4.11 -5.87 1.32
C VAL A 150 -3.26 -6.49 0.23
N ALA A 151 -2.94 -7.75 0.37
CA ALA A 151 -2.07 -8.46 -0.56
C ALA A 151 -2.65 -9.81 -0.97
N GLN A 152 -2.37 -10.19 -2.20
CA GLN A 152 -2.63 -11.54 -2.74
C GLN A 152 -1.37 -12.40 -2.74
N ARG A 153 -0.18 -11.76 -2.65
CA ARG A 153 1.12 -12.43 -2.61
C ARG A 153 1.62 -12.52 -1.18
N ILE A 154 1.95 -13.72 -0.74
CA ILE A 154 2.56 -13.95 0.58
C ILE A 154 3.88 -13.18 0.70
N SER A 155 4.71 -13.16 -0.34
CA SER A 155 5.99 -12.43 -0.36
C SER A 155 5.84 -10.94 -0.01
N THR A 156 4.69 -10.33 -0.26
CA THR A 156 4.44 -8.92 0.08
C THR A 156 4.27 -8.68 1.59
N ILE A 157 3.82 -9.69 2.33
CA ILE A 157 3.46 -9.57 3.75
C ILE A 157 4.31 -10.43 4.69
N LEU A 158 5.33 -11.12 4.19
CA LEU A 158 6.20 -12.01 4.99
C LEU A 158 6.73 -11.36 6.28
N HIS A 159 7.09 -10.08 6.21
CA HIS A 159 7.69 -9.34 7.32
C HIS A 159 6.70 -8.43 8.03
N ALA A 160 5.40 -8.60 7.80
CA ALA A 160 4.40 -7.84 8.52
C ALA A 160 4.38 -8.22 10.00
N GLU A 161 4.29 -7.23 10.86
CA GLU A 161 4.20 -7.41 12.32
C GLU A 161 2.94 -8.18 12.72
N GLN A 162 1.88 -8.03 11.92
CA GLN A 162 0.64 -8.76 12.10
C GLN A 162 -0.05 -9.00 10.76
N ILE A 163 -0.43 -10.23 10.51
CA ILE A 163 -1.20 -10.67 9.34
C ILE A 163 -2.60 -11.07 9.82
N LEU A 164 -3.62 -10.63 9.09
CA LEU A 164 -5.00 -11.08 9.28
C LEU A 164 -5.41 -11.91 8.07
N VAL A 165 -5.79 -13.15 8.32
CA VAL A 165 -6.30 -14.07 7.30
C VAL A 165 -7.82 -14.00 7.31
N LEU A 166 -8.39 -13.65 6.15
CA LEU A 166 -9.83 -13.53 5.98
C LEU A 166 -10.32 -14.66 5.06
N ASP A 167 -11.35 -15.36 5.52
CA ASP A 167 -12.05 -16.37 4.75
C ASP A 167 -13.56 -16.22 4.96
N GLU A 168 -14.35 -16.24 3.88
CA GLU A 168 -15.81 -16.04 3.91
C GLU A 168 -16.28 -14.87 4.79
N GLY A 169 -15.53 -13.76 4.79
CA GLY A 169 -15.85 -12.54 5.57
C GLY A 169 -15.54 -12.63 7.07
N ARG A 170 -14.83 -13.69 7.51
CA ARG A 170 -14.40 -13.89 8.91
C ARG A 170 -12.89 -13.87 9.00
N ILE A 171 -12.37 -13.45 10.16
CA ILE A 171 -10.95 -13.60 10.48
C ILE A 171 -10.75 -15.04 10.96
N VAL A 172 -10.02 -15.83 10.16
CA VAL A 172 -9.72 -17.24 10.46
C VAL A 172 -8.29 -17.43 10.99
N GLY A 173 -7.43 -16.41 10.86
CA GLY A 173 -6.08 -16.40 11.40
C GLY A 173 -5.61 -14.99 11.71
N LYS A 174 -4.78 -14.87 12.75
CA LYS A 174 -4.14 -13.62 13.17
C LYS A 174 -2.79 -13.95 13.81
N GLY A 175 -1.71 -13.32 13.32
CA GLY A 175 -0.36 -13.53 13.84
C GLY A 175 0.71 -13.08 12.86
N THR A 176 1.96 -13.46 13.10
CA THR A 176 3.08 -13.33 12.17
C THR A 176 3.02 -14.42 11.10
N HIS A 177 3.90 -14.35 10.11
CA HIS A 177 4.04 -15.38 9.08
C HIS A 177 4.27 -16.77 9.70
N GLU A 178 5.24 -16.88 10.62
CA GLU A 178 5.62 -18.12 11.27
C GLU A 178 4.47 -18.71 12.11
N GLU A 179 3.81 -17.88 12.93
CA GLU A 179 2.66 -18.30 13.74
C GLU A 179 1.50 -18.81 12.86
N LEU A 180 1.26 -18.17 11.72
CA LEU A 180 0.19 -18.55 10.82
C LEU A 180 0.51 -19.81 10.01
N LEU A 181 1.77 -20.04 9.65
CA LEU A 181 2.19 -21.31 9.05
C LEU A 181 1.95 -22.49 10.01
N GLU A 182 2.16 -22.28 11.32
CA GLU A 182 1.95 -23.33 12.32
C GLU A 182 0.47 -23.53 12.67
N HIS A 183 -0.30 -22.44 12.81
CA HIS A 183 -1.61 -22.48 13.46
C HIS A 183 -2.79 -22.17 12.56
N CYS A 184 -2.60 -21.75 11.29
CA CYS A 184 -3.67 -21.39 10.37
C CYS A 184 -3.59 -22.20 9.07
N GLU A 185 -4.44 -23.20 8.95
CA GLU A 185 -4.49 -24.10 7.78
C GLU A 185 -4.73 -23.34 6.47
N VAL A 186 -5.65 -22.37 6.46
CA VAL A 186 -5.96 -21.53 5.28
C VAL A 186 -4.71 -20.74 4.83
N TYR A 187 -3.98 -20.15 5.79
CA TYR A 187 -2.75 -19.42 5.48
C TYR A 187 -1.66 -20.34 4.93
N ARG A 188 -1.47 -21.50 5.53
CA ARG A 188 -0.49 -22.49 5.12
C ARG A 188 -0.72 -22.95 3.69
N GLN A 189 -1.95 -23.29 3.33
CA GLN A 189 -2.31 -23.70 1.96
C GLN A 189 -2.01 -22.59 0.93
N ILE A 190 -2.28 -21.33 1.28
CA ILE A 190 -1.94 -20.19 0.41
C ILE A 190 -0.42 -20.06 0.28
N ALA A 191 0.32 -20.14 1.39
CA ALA A 191 1.77 -20.02 1.41
C ALA A 191 2.44 -21.13 0.60
N GLU A 192 2.06 -22.39 0.81
CA GLU A 192 2.57 -23.57 0.06
C GLU A 192 2.30 -23.45 -1.45
N SER A 193 1.23 -22.79 -1.85
CA SER A 193 0.92 -22.56 -3.27
C SER A 193 1.80 -21.48 -3.93
N GLN A 194 2.47 -20.63 -3.15
CA GLN A 194 3.17 -19.45 -3.65
C GLN A 194 4.67 -19.43 -3.33
N LEU A 195 5.10 -20.10 -2.26
CA LEU A 195 6.47 -20.10 -1.79
C LEU A 195 7.15 -21.44 -2.09
N SER A 196 8.46 -21.41 -2.31
CA SER A 196 9.29 -22.62 -2.41
C SER A 196 9.49 -23.28 -1.03
N ALA A 197 9.87 -24.55 -1.01
CA ALA A 197 10.15 -25.28 0.22
C ALA A 197 11.20 -24.58 1.11
N SER A 198 12.22 -23.96 0.50
CA SER A 198 13.23 -23.19 1.20
C SER A 198 12.68 -21.92 1.85
N GLU A 199 11.71 -21.24 1.21
CA GLU A 199 11.07 -20.03 1.76
C GLU A 199 10.06 -20.36 2.86
N LEU A 200 9.55 -21.60 2.88
CA LEU A 200 8.67 -22.13 3.94
C LEU A 200 9.45 -22.64 5.16
N GLY A 201 10.80 -22.62 5.13
CA GLY A 201 11.64 -23.19 6.18
C GLY A 201 11.57 -24.73 6.25
N MET A 202 11.03 -25.37 5.23
CA MET A 202 11.06 -26.81 5.07
C MET A 202 12.43 -27.20 4.51
N GLU A 203 13.38 -27.55 5.40
CA GLU A 203 14.62 -28.21 4.98
C GLU A 203 14.25 -29.47 4.18
N GLU A 204 14.82 -29.63 2.99
CA GLU A 204 14.79 -30.91 2.31
C GLU A 204 15.43 -31.93 3.26
N SER A 205 14.61 -32.77 3.87
CA SER A 205 15.11 -33.95 4.54
C SER A 205 15.75 -34.82 3.44
N GLU A 206 17.07 -34.74 3.35
CA GLU A 206 17.87 -35.67 2.55
C GLU A 206 17.46 -37.10 2.91
N VAL A 207 16.87 -37.80 1.95
CA VAL A 207 16.71 -39.26 1.96
C VAL A 207 17.85 -39.90 1.20
#